data_f3a3a83c1317905f1034ddc5527a2919
#
_entry.id   f3a3a83c1317905f1034ddc5527a2919
#
_cell.length_a   1.000
_cell.length_b   1.000
_cell.length_c   1.000
_cell.angle_alpha   90.00
_cell.angle_beta   90.00
_cell.angle_gamma   90.00
#
_symmetry.space_group_name_H-M   'P 1'
#
loop_
_entity.id
_entity.type
_entity.pdbx_description
1 polymer ?
#
loop_
_entity_poly.entity_id
_entity_poly.type
_entity_poly.pdbx_seq_one_letter_code
_entity_poly.pdbx_strand_id
1 'polypeptide(L)'
;SLDASGFARRTKELLEIYPRQNALAQLNLMDSHDMPRFLSMVSGNKQAFRLATLFQMTYPGAPCIYYGNEIGMMGGREPENRAPFPWDESRWDHDLRNWFKTCAHVRQAHQVLRTGEFVPVYAEGRRLVILRHLEGVRMLIAFNADDSNWEIDIPVEDHFEDGTTFKDLLGGDGAVLEAGHLRKR
;
A
#
# COMPACT_ATOMS: atom_id res chain seq x y z
N SER A 1 15.36 -12.21 -0.59
CA SER A 1 14.33 -11.16 -0.54
C SER A 1 14.43 -10.30 -1.79
N LEU A 2 13.31 -9.81 -2.31
CA LEU A 2 13.30 -8.85 -3.41
C LEU A 2 13.64 -7.46 -2.84
N ASP A 3 14.45 -6.69 -3.55
CA ASP A 3 14.57 -5.25 -3.35
C ASP A 3 13.36 -4.52 -3.96
N ALA A 4 13.30 -3.20 -3.81
CA ALA A 4 12.18 -2.40 -4.33
C ALA A 4 12.04 -2.53 -5.85
N SER A 5 13.15 -2.61 -6.59
CA SER A 5 13.14 -2.76 -8.05
C SER A 5 12.55 -4.11 -8.47
N GLY A 6 13.03 -5.20 -7.86
CA GLY A 6 12.49 -6.54 -8.11
C GLY A 6 11.02 -6.67 -7.72
N PHE A 7 10.62 -6.04 -6.61
CA PHE A 7 9.22 -6.01 -6.18
C PHE A 7 8.34 -5.22 -7.17
N ALA A 8 8.77 -4.03 -7.58
CA ALA A 8 8.06 -3.20 -8.54
C ALA A 8 7.86 -3.91 -9.88
N ARG A 9 8.95 -4.50 -10.41
CA ARG A 9 8.89 -5.29 -11.65
C ARG A 9 7.91 -6.46 -11.50
N ARG A 10 8.03 -7.25 -10.44
CA ARG A 10 7.18 -8.42 -10.24
C ARG A 10 5.70 -8.09 -10.10
N THR A 11 5.37 -7.02 -9.36
CA THR A 11 3.98 -6.59 -9.18
C THR A 11 3.38 -6.02 -10.47
N LYS A 12 4.19 -5.36 -11.31
CA LYS A 12 3.77 -4.93 -12.64
C LYS A 12 3.52 -6.12 -13.57
N GLU A 13 4.45 -7.07 -13.65
CA GLU A 13 4.32 -8.30 -14.45
C GLU A 13 3.04 -9.06 -14.10
N LEU A 14 2.68 -9.17 -12.81
CA LEU A 14 1.45 -9.84 -12.38
C LEU A 14 0.17 -9.21 -12.95
N LEU A 15 0.14 -7.90 -13.18
CA LEU A 15 -1.00 -7.20 -13.80
C LEU A 15 -1.09 -7.45 -15.30
N GLU A 16 0.01 -7.86 -15.92
CA GLU A 16 0.12 -8.09 -17.37
C GLU A 16 -0.15 -9.56 -17.76
N ILE A 17 -0.25 -10.49 -16.78
CA ILE A 17 -0.53 -11.91 -17.04
C ILE A 17 -1.90 -12.14 -17.67
N TYR A 18 -2.88 -11.36 -17.25
CA TYR A 18 -4.27 -11.48 -17.71
C TYR A 18 -4.77 -10.18 -18.33
N PRO A 19 -5.83 -10.23 -19.13
CA PRO A 19 -6.50 -9.01 -19.60
C PRO A 19 -6.84 -8.08 -18.42
N ARG A 20 -6.74 -6.77 -18.66
CA ARG A 20 -6.91 -5.73 -17.64
C ARG A 20 -8.15 -5.93 -16.77
N GLN A 21 -9.29 -6.26 -17.36
CA GLN A 21 -10.52 -6.49 -16.61
C GLN A 21 -10.40 -7.60 -15.55
N ASN A 22 -9.64 -8.65 -15.87
CA ASN A 22 -9.40 -9.76 -14.95
C ASN A 22 -8.45 -9.33 -13.83
N ALA A 23 -7.38 -8.58 -14.17
CA ALA A 23 -6.46 -8.03 -13.18
C ALA A 23 -7.17 -7.10 -12.18
N LEU A 24 -8.14 -6.29 -12.66
CA LEU A 24 -8.94 -5.41 -11.79
C LEU A 24 -9.95 -6.17 -10.91
N ALA A 25 -10.32 -7.40 -11.28
CA ALA A 25 -11.23 -8.26 -10.51
C ALA A 25 -10.52 -9.23 -9.57
N GLN A 26 -9.18 -9.32 -9.61
CA GLN A 26 -8.42 -10.21 -8.73
C GLN A 26 -8.56 -9.83 -7.26
N LEU A 27 -8.73 -10.84 -6.40
CA LEU A 27 -8.66 -10.66 -4.94
C LEU A 27 -7.20 -10.56 -4.50
N ASN A 28 -6.85 -9.44 -3.89
CA ASN A 28 -5.53 -9.21 -3.31
C ASN A 28 -5.55 -9.57 -1.82
N LEU A 29 -4.93 -10.69 -1.50
CA LEU A 29 -4.86 -11.24 -0.14
C LEU A 29 -3.45 -11.02 0.41
N MET A 30 -3.33 -10.63 1.69
CA MET A 30 -2.08 -10.74 2.45
C MET A 30 -1.99 -12.09 3.16
N ASP A 31 -3.13 -12.59 3.61
CA ASP A 31 -3.30 -13.85 4.31
C ASP A 31 -4.74 -14.36 4.19
N SER A 32 -4.97 -15.56 4.68
CA SER A 32 -6.29 -16.22 4.66
C SER A 32 -6.38 -17.28 5.76
N HIS A 33 -7.49 -18.02 5.78
CA HIS A 33 -7.67 -19.16 6.67
C HIS A 33 -6.73 -20.37 6.40
N ASP A 34 -6.03 -20.37 5.26
CA ASP A 34 -5.12 -21.47 4.87
C ASP A 34 -3.65 -21.21 5.19
N MET A 35 -3.33 -20.02 5.72
CA MET A 35 -1.96 -19.63 5.99
C MET A 35 -1.86 -18.82 7.30
N PRO A 36 -0.65 -18.71 7.89
CA PRO A 36 -0.45 -17.86 9.06
C PRO A 36 -0.90 -16.43 8.78
N ARG A 37 -1.40 -15.74 9.81
CA ARG A 37 -1.76 -14.33 9.71
C ARG A 37 -0.53 -13.49 9.37
N PHE A 38 -0.70 -12.51 8.49
CA PHE A 38 0.42 -11.71 7.98
C PHE A 38 1.22 -11.04 9.11
N LEU A 39 0.54 -10.49 10.12
CA LEU A 39 1.22 -9.89 11.27
C LEU A 39 2.11 -10.90 12.02
N SER A 40 1.71 -12.18 12.08
CA SER A 40 2.56 -13.26 12.62
C SER A 40 3.73 -13.59 11.72
N MET A 41 3.54 -13.57 10.39
CA MET A 41 4.63 -13.82 9.42
C MET A 41 5.72 -12.74 9.49
N VAL A 42 5.35 -11.51 9.82
CA VAL A 42 6.30 -10.41 10.05
C VAL A 42 6.69 -10.24 11.53
N SER A 43 6.51 -11.30 12.33
CA SER A 43 6.92 -11.34 13.75
C SER A 43 6.35 -10.19 14.59
N GLY A 44 5.11 -9.78 14.32
CA GLY A 44 4.44 -8.68 15.03
C GLY A 44 4.89 -7.29 14.61
N ASN A 45 5.69 -7.16 13.56
CA ASN A 45 6.13 -5.84 13.05
C ASN A 45 4.94 -5.07 12.46
N LYS A 46 4.34 -4.18 13.27
CA LYS A 46 3.21 -3.35 12.88
C LYS A 46 3.54 -2.36 11.75
N GLN A 47 4.78 -1.88 11.67
CA GLN A 47 5.19 -0.96 10.59
C GLN A 47 5.18 -1.67 9.23
N ALA A 48 5.76 -2.87 9.18
CA ALA A 48 5.71 -3.71 7.98
C ALA A 48 4.25 -4.03 7.59
N PHE A 49 3.39 -4.30 8.58
CA PHE A 49 1.98 -4.56 8.33
C PHE A 49 1.22 -3.33 7.80
N ARG A 50 1.48 -2.14 8.37
CA ARG A 50 0.92 -0.88 7.86
C ARG A 50 1.34 -0.61 6.42
N LEU A 51 2.62 -0.86 6.10
CA LEU A 51 3.15 -0.68 4.75
C LEU A 51 2.48 -1.63 3.75
N ALA A 52 2.34 -2.92 4.11
CA ALA A 52 1.65 -3.93 3.31
C ALA A 52 0.17 -3.57 3.11
N THR A 53 -0.52 -3.06 4.15
CA THR A 53 -1.90 -2.59 4.06
C THR A 53 -2.04 -1.43 3.07
N LEU A 54 -1.14 -0.44 3.14
CA LEU A 54 -1.12 0.67 2.18
C LEU A 54 -0.94 0.15 0.75
N PHE A 55 0.00 -0.78 0.54
CA PHE A 55 0.21 -1.38 -0.76
C PHE A 55 -1.06 -2.11 -1.25
N GLN A 56 -1.66 -2.97 -0.42
CA GLN A 56 -2.89 -3.70 -0.76
C GLN A 56 -4.02 -2.74 -1.17
N MET A 57 -4.20 -1.63 -0.44
CA MET A 57 -5.25 -0.66 -0.70
C MET A 57 -4.99 0.24 -1.91
N THR A 58 -3.74 0.34 -2.36
CA THR A 58 -3.36 1.19 -3.49
C THR A 58 -3.01 0.40 -4.76
N TYR A 59 -2.87 -0.92 -4.67
CA TYR A 59 -2.66 -1.81 -5.80
C TYR A 59 -3.97 -2.07 -6.58
N PRO A 60 -3.92 -2.28 -7.93
CA PRO A 60 -5.08 -2.69 -8.72
C PRO A 60 -5.67 -4.03 -8.26
N GLY A 61 -6.97 -4.21 -8.43
CA GLY A 61 -7.70 -5.39 -7.97
C GLY A 61 -8.58 -5.12 -6.75
N ALA A 62 -9.16 -6.13 -6.17
CA ALA A 62 -10.05 -6.05 -5.02
C ALA A 62 -9.28 -6.43 -3.73
N PRO A 63 -8.99 -5.50 -2.83
CA PRO A 63 -8.35 -5.84 -1.55
C PRO A 63 -9.32 -6.69 -0.71
N CYS A 64 -8.82 -7.82 -0.23
CA CYS A 64 -9.57 -8.70 0.67
C CYS A 64 -8.85 -8.74 2.03
N ILE A 65 -9.52 -8.27 3.06
CA ILE A 65 -9.01 -8.25 4.43
C ILE A 65 -9.52 -9.49 5.14
N TYR A 66 -8.62 -10.34 5.60
CA TYR A 66 -8.98 -11.46 6.46
C TYR A 66 -9.40 -10.91 7.82
N TYR A 67 -10.53 -11.42 8.36
CA TYR A 67 -11.11 -10.89 9.61
C TYR A 67 -10.08 -10.80 10.74
N GLY A 68 -10.11 -9.71 11.47
CA GLY A 68 -9.22 -9.47 12.60
C GLY A 68 -7.86 -8.89 12.24
N ASN A 69 -7.48 -8.84 10.96
CA ASN A 69 -6.26 -8.14 10.54
C ASN A 69 -6.34 -6.67 10.90
N GLU A 70 -7.52 -6.06 10.74
CA GLU A 70 -7.78 -4.65 11.03
C GLU A 70 -7.63 -4.28 12.50
N ILE A 71 -7.67 -5.27 13.38
CA ILE A 71 -7.49 -5.09 14.85
C ILE A 71 -6.20 -5.74 15.37
N GLY A 72 -5.32 -6.19 14.49
CA GLY A 72 -4.01 -6.72 14.85
C GLY A 72 -4.03 -8.15 15.38
N MET A 73 -5.00 -8.97 15.01
CA MET A 73 -4.99 -10.39 15.37
C MET A 73 -3.74 -11.09 14.82
N MET A 74 -3.11 -11.87 15.67
CA MET A 74 -2.03 -12.79 15.32
C MET A 74 -2.54 -14.23 15.33
N GLY A 75 -1.82 -15.13 14.67
CA GLY A 75 -2.06 -16.55 14.64
C GLY A 75 -1.09 -17.22 13.68
N GLY A 76 -0.48 -18.31 14.14
CA GLY A 76 0.41 -19.16 13.35
C GLY A 76 -0.35 -20.00 12.34
N ARG A 77 0.05 -21.28 12.22
CA ARG A 77 -0.68 -22.24 11.40
C ARG A 77 -2.00 -22.65 12.07
N GLU A 78 -2.85 -23.32 11.31
CA GLU A 78 -4.09 -23.90 11.83
C GLU A 78 -3.84 -24.71 13.12
N PRO A 79 -4.68 -24.54 14.17
CA PRO A 79 -5.92 -23.76 14.21
C PRO A 79 -5.77 -22.29 14.64
N GLU A 80 -4.58 -21.81 14.97
CA GLU A 80 -4.36 -20.48 15.57
C GLU A 80 -4.80 -19.32 14.63
N ASN A 81 -4.55 -19.47 13.32
CA ASN A 81 -4.95 -18.48 12.33
C ASN A 81 -6.47 -18.30 12.20
N ARG A 82 -7.26 -19.30 12.69
CA ARG A 82 -8.73 -19.31 12.68
C ARG A 82 -9.34 -19.03 14.06
N ALA A 83 -8.57 -18.42 14.97
CA ALA A 83 -9.07 -18.05 16.28
C ALA A 83 -10.33 -17.16 16.17
N PRO A 84 -11.30 -17.29 17.11
CA PRO A 84 -12.51 -16.48 17.08
C PRO A 84 -12.20 -14.99 17.19
N PHE A 85 -13.03 -14.18 16.55
CA PHE A 85 -12.90 -12.73 16.59
C PHE A 85 -13.13 -12.22 18.03
N PRO A 86 -12.21 -11.42 18.61
CA PRO A 86 -12.37 -10.88 19.95
C PRO A 86 -13.34 -9.68 19.91
N TRP A 87 -14.57 -9.87 20.36
CA TRP A 87 -15.60 -8.82 20.39
C TRP A 87 -15.37 -7.78 21.49
N ASP A 88 -14.49 -8.04 22.45
CA ASP A 88 -14.06 -7.08 23.44
C ASP A 88 -13.09 -6.07 22.80
N GLU A 89 -13.56 -4.85 22.58
CA GLU A 89 -12.79 -3.79 21.93
C GLU A 89 -11.53 -3.37 22.71
N SER A 90 -11.45 -3.65 24.00
CA SER A 90 -10.24 -3.39 24.79
C SER A 90 -9.02 -4.22 24.34
N ARG A 91 -9.27 -5.28 23.58
CA ARG A 91 -8.25 -6.17 23.01
C ARG A 91 -7.80 -5.77 21.60
N TRP A 92 -8.39 -4.73 21.02
CA TRP A 92 -8.11 -4.30 19.66
C TRP A 92 -6.91 -3.36 19.59
N ASP A 93 -6.14 -3.51 18.54
CA ASP A 93 -5.16 -2.49 18.16
C ASP A 93 -5.89 -1.34 17.44
N HIS A 94 -6.25 -0.31 18.20
CA HIS A 94 -6.99 0.84 17.68
C HIS A 94 -6.16 1.65 16.66
N ASP A 95 -4.84 1.68 16.77
CA ASP A 95 -3.96 2.38 15.83
C ASP A 95 -3.95 1.67 14.47
N LEU A 96 -3.83 0.34 14.46
CA LEU A 96 -3.95 -0.46 13.24
C LEU A 96 -5.36 -0.31 12.65
N ARG A 97 -6.40 -0.40 13.47
CA ARG A 97 -7.78 -0.23 13.01
C ARG A 97 -8.00 1.12 12.32
N ASN A 98 -7.51 2.19 12.91
CA ASN A 98 -7.58 3.53 12.32
C ASN A 98 -6.80 3.60 11.00
N TRP A 99 -5.63 2.99 10.95
CA TRP A 99 -4.85 2.90 9.72
C TRP A 99 -5.61 2.18 8.58
N PHE A 100 -6.18 1.01 8.87
CA PHE A 100 -7.01 0.29 7.89
C PHE A 100 -8.19 1.14 7.40
N LYS A 101 -8.88 1.82 8.30
CA LYS A 101 -9.97 2.74 7.94
C LYS A 101 -9.48 3.87 7.03
N THR A 102 -8.36 4.51 7.36
CA THR A 102 -7.78 5.58 6.55
C THR A 102 -7.44 5.08 5.15
N CYS A 103 -6.72 3.98 5.02
CA CYS A 103 -6.34 3.42 3.73
C CYS A 103 -7.57 3.01 2.89
N ALA A 104 -8.56 2.38 3.53
CA ALA A 104 -9.81 1.98 2.87
C ALA A 104 -10.62 3.20 2.40
N HIS A 105 -10.69 4.25 3.23
CA HIS A 105 -11.38 5.50 2.88
C HIS A 105 -10.68 6.20 1.70
N VAL A 106 -9.35 6.32 1.73
CA VAL A 106 -8.58 6.89 0.61
C VAL A 106 -8.84 6.12 -0.68
N ARG A 107 -8.82 4.78 -0.64
CA ARG A 107 -9.16 3.97 -1.81
C ARG A 107 -10.59 4.19 -2.29
N GLN A 108 -11.55 4.26 -1.39
CA GLN A 108 -12.97 4.46 -1.72
C GLN A 108 -13.22 5.83 -2.33
N ALA A 109 -12.60 6.86 -1.79
CA ALA A 109 -12.74 8.24 -2.25
C ALA A 109 -12.10 8.50 -3.63
N HIS A 110 -11.08 7.70 -4.01
CA HIS A 110 -10.30 7.95 -5.22
C HIS A 110 -10.38 6.79 -6.21
N GLN A 111 -11.14 7.00 -7.30
CA GLN A 111 -11.30 5.99 -8.36
C GLN A 111 -9.97 5.58 -9.01
N VAL A 112 -9.02 6.49 -9.11
CA VAL A 112 -7.68 6.23 -9.66
C VAL A 112 -6.98 5.06 -8.96
N LEU A 113 -7.22 4.83 -7.67
CA LEU A 113 -6.68 3.68 -6.93
C LEU A 113 -7.38 2.36 -7.27
N ARG A 114 -8.62 2.41 -7.77
CA ARG A 114 -9.39 1.20 -8.11
C ARG A 114 -9.15 0.77 -9.54
N THR A 115 -9.19 1.70 -10.48
CA THR A 115 -9.18 1.39 -11.92
C THR A 115 -8.08 2.10 -12.71
N GLY A 116 -7.26 2.95 -12.08
CA GLY A 116 -6.15 3.65 -12.74
C GLY A 116 -5.00 2.72 -13.13
N GLU A 117 -4.14 3.22 -13.99
CA GLU A 117 -2.87 2.55 -14.35
C GLU A 117 -1.93 2.48 -13.13
N PHE A 118 -1.04 1.49 -13.16
CA PHE A 118 -0.04 1.25 -12.12
C PHE A 118 1.35 1.39 -12.74
N VAL A 119 2.07 2.43 -12.36
CA VAL A 119 3.38 2.75 -12.92
C VAL A 119 4.39 2.96 -11.79
N PRO A 120 5.35 2.05 -11.58
CA PRO A 120 6.49 2.33 -10.72
C PRO A 120 7.32 3.47 -11.31
N VAL A 121 7.51 4.56 -10.56
CA VAL A 121 8.29 5.72 -11.00
C VAL A 121 9.63 5.85 -10.30
N TYR A 122 9.78 5.22 -9.14
CA TYR A 122 11.05 5.14 -8.42
C TYR A 122 11.12 3.82 -7.66
N ALA A 123 12.27 3.12 -7.74
CA ALA A 123 12.50 1.89 -7.00
C ALA A 123 13.99 1.67 -6.76
N GLU A 124 14.46 1.94 -5.54
CA GLU A 124 15.86 1.78 -5.15
C GLU A 124 15.97 1.27 -3.71
N GLY A 125 16.84 0.28 -3.47
CA GLY A 125 17.03 -0.31 -2.16
C GLY A 125 15.73 -0.88 -1.60
N ARG A 126 15.18 -0.24 -0.57
CA ARG A 126 13.90 -0.60 0.07
C ARG A 126 12.85 0.52 -0.06
N ARG A 127 13.02 1.42 -1.01
CA ARG A 127 12.17 2.58 -1.27
C ARG A 127 11.50 2.46 -2.63
N LEU A 128 10.20 2.72 -2.66
CA LEU A 128 9.38 2.57 -3.85
C LEU A 128 8.41 3.73 -3.96
N VAL A 129 8.26 4.31 -5.15
CA VAL A 129 7.15 5.22 -5.46
C VAL A 129 6.39 4.71 -6.67
N ILE A 130 5.09 4.68 -6.52
CA ILE A 130 4.14 4.25 -7.54
C ILE A 130 3.28 5.43 -7.94
N LEU A 131 3.15 5.65 -9.24
CA LEU A 131 2.13 6.53 -9.81
C LEU A 131 0.88 5.70 -10.13
N ARG A 132 -0.28 6.16 -9.66
CA ARG A 132 -1.58 5.75 -10.17
C ARG A 132 -2.16 6.89 -10.99
N HIS A 133 -2.62 6.60 -12.20
CA HIS A 133 -3.25 7.64 -13.03
C HIS A 133 -4.50 7.13 -13.74
N LEU A 134 -5.49 8.01 -13.89
CA LEU A 134 -6.75 7.77 -14.57
C LEU A 134 -7.32 9.11 -15.04
N GLU A 135 -7.52 9.27 -16.36
CA GLU A 135 -8.24 10.41 -16.97
C GLU A 135 -7.79 11.80 -16.44
N GLY A 136 -6.47 12.02 -16.36
CA GLY A 136 -5.90 13.27 -15.87
C GLY A 136 -5.73 13.36 -14.34
N VAL A 137 -6.34 12.46 -13.57
CA VAL A 137 -6.09 12.35 -12.13
C VAL A 137 -4.82 11.54 -11.90
N ARG A 138 -3.90 12.06 -11.11
CA ARG A 138 -2.63 11.40 -10.76
C ARG A 138 -2.43 11.37 -9.25
N MET A 139 -1.91 10.26 -8.75
CA MET A 139 -1.60 10.06 -7.34
C MET A 139 -0.28 9.33 -7.20
N LEU A 140 0.63 9.87 -6.40
CA LEU A 140 1.88 9.22 -6.01
C LEU A 140 1.71 8.53 -4.66
N ILE A 141 2.23 7.32 -4.55
CA ILE A 141 2.26 6.55 -3.31
C ILE A 141 3.71 6.19 -3.02
N ALA A 142 4.26 6.72 -1.94
CA ALA A 142 5.63 6.46 -1.50
C ALA A 142 5.65 5.42 -0.38
N PHE A 143 6.57 4.46 -0.52
CA PHE A 143 6.81 3.39 0.45
C PHE A 143 8.26 3.43 0.88
N ASN A 144 8.48 3.52 2.17
CA ASN A 144 9.80 3.38 2.78
C ASN A 144 9.82 2.15 3.68
N ALA A 145 10.53 1.11 3.27
CA ALA A 145 10.72 -0.11 4.04
C ALA A 145 12.12 -0.18 4.68
N ASP A 146 12.86 0.94 4.69
CA ASP A 146 14.10 1.09 5.48
C ASP A 146 13.80 1.45 6.91
N ASP A 147 14.78 1.22 7.79
CA ASP A 147 14.75 1.61 9.20
C ASP A 147 15.05 3.12 9.40
N SER A 148 15.50 3.81 8.36
CA SER A 148 15.82 5.23 8.37
C SER A 148 14.71 6.08 7.74
N ASN A 149 14.57 7.33 8.19
CA ASN A 149 13.72 8.30 7.51
C ASN A 149 14.19 8.50 6.06
N TRP A 150 13.25 8.76 5.20
CA TRP A 150 13.52 9.06 3.79
C TRP A 150 13.09 10.49 3.47
N GLU A 151 14.06 11.34 3.19
CA GLU A 151 13.81 12.60 2.53
C GLU A 151 13.59 12.32 1.05
N ILE A 152 12.36 12.49 0.58
CA ILE A 152 11.99 12.21 -0.81
C ILE A 152 12.62 13.32 -1.68
N ASP A 153 13.43 12.92 -2.64
CA ASP A 153 13.92 13.76 -3.74
C ASP A 153 13.99 12.85 -4.98
N ILE A 154 12.91 12.85 -5.76
CA ILE A 154 12.75 11.94 -6.90
C ILE A 154 12.34 12.72 -8.15
N PRO A 155 12.90 12.37 -9.33
CA PRO A 155 12.49 12.98 -10.60
C PRO A 155 11.09 12.47 -10.97
N VAL A 156 10.19 13.39 -11.31
CA VAL A 156 8.83 13.09 -11.76
C VAL A 156 8.36 14.03 -12.89
N GLU A 157 9.30 14.71 -13.54
CA GLU A 157 9.05 15.63 -14.67
C GLU A 157 8.31 14.98 -15.85
N ASP A 158 8.52 13.70 -16.09
CA ASP A 158 7.78 12.95 -17.13
C ASP A 158 6.30 12.81 -16.82
N HIS A 159 5.89 13.10 -15.60
CA HIS A 159 4.54 12.86 -15.12
C HIS A 159 3.82 14.12 -14.62
N PHE A 160 4.55 15.15 -14.22
CA PHE A 160 3.99 16.35 -13.61
C PHE A 160 4.74 17.61 -14.06
N GLU A 161 4.03 18.72 -14.16
CA GLU A 161 4.60 20.02 -14.45
C GLU A 161 5.17 20.69 -13.20
N ASP A 162 6.24 21.48 -13.35
CA ASP A 162 6.80 22.28 -12.26
C ASP A 162 5.74 23.19 -11.63
N GLY A 163 5.82 23.38 -10.33
CA GLY A 163 4.81 24.09 -9.54
C GLY A 163 3.58 23.26 -9.16
N THR A 164 3.49 21.99 -9.61
CA THR A 164 2.42 21.09 -9.15
C THR A 164 2.47 20.94 -7.64
N THR A 165 1.34 21.19 -6.98
CA THR A 165 1.18 21.01 -5.53
C THR A 165 0.55 19.65 -5.20
N PHE A 166 1.10 18.97 -4.20
CA PHE A 166 0.61 17.70 -3.72
C PHE A 166 0.02 17.85 -2.32
N LYS A 167 -1.15 17.25 -2.11
CA LYS A 167 -1.75 17.10 -0.79
C LYS A 167 -1.46 15.69 -0.28
N ASP A 168 -0.92 15.59 0.94
CA ASP A 168 -0.79 14.30 1.61
C ASP A 168 -2.16 13.82 2.13
N LEU A 169 -2.60 12.64 1.70
CA LEU A 169 -3.87 12.05 2.07
C LEU A 169 -3.78 11.18 3.34
N LEU A 170 -2.56 10.96 3.85
CA LEU A 170 -2.31 10.19 5.07
C LEU A 170 -2.07 11.08 6.30
N GLY A 171 -2.24 12.40 6.14
CA GLY A 171 -2.19 13.37 7.24
C GLY A 171 -0.86 14.06 7.45
N GLY A 172 0.09 13.91 6.53
CA GLY A 172 1.34 14.66 6.52
C GLY A 172 1.23 16.01 5.82
N ASP A 173 2.33 16.76 5.80
CA ASP A 173 2.46 17.99 5.05
C ASP A 173 2.41 17.73 3.53
N GLY A 174 1.91 18.68 2.78
CA GLY A 174 1.95 18.65 1.33
C GLY A 174 3.37 18.80 0.78
N ALA A 175 3.48 18.72 -0.54
CA ALA A 175 4.73 18.95 -1.25
C ALA A 175 4.49 19.78 -2.51
N VAL A 176 5.53 20.42 -3.02
CA VAL A 176 5.54 21.14 -4.30
C VAL A 176 6.61 20.52 -5.18
N LEU A 177 6.33 20.37 -6.46
CA LEU A 177 7.32 19.96 -7.45
C LEU A 177 8.14 21.16 -7.90
N GLU A 178 9.45 21.06 -7.79
CA GLU A 178 10.39 22.10 -8.18
C GLU A 178 11.55 21.53 -9.01
N ALA A 179 11.84 22.15 -10.14
CA ALA A 179 12.90 21.74 -11.06
C ALA A 179 12.80 20.25 -11.47
N GLY A 180 11.58 19.77 -11.75
CA GLY A 180 11.31 18.38 -12.12
C GLY A 180 11.31 17.37 -10.98
N HIS A 181 11.61 17.80 -9.74
CA HIS A 181 11.74 16.92 -8.57
C HIS A 181 10.64 17.13 -7.54
N LEU A 182 10.03 16.02 -7.10
CA LEU A 182 9.21 15.99 -5.89
C LEU A 182 10.13 15.91 -4.67
N ARG A 183 10.04 16.93 -3.79
CA ARG A 183 10.79 16.98 -2.53
C ARG A 183 9.86 17.01 -1.35
N LYS A 184 10.08 16.07 -0.41
CA LYS A 184 9.34 16.01 0.85
C LYS A 184 10.24 15.47 1.97
N ARG A 185 10.22 16.15 3.12
CA ARG A 185 10.87 15.73 4.36
C ARG A 185 9.96 14.90 5.25
#